data_9532f486764e1afeb1f1fa09f4a51135
#
_entry.id   9532f486764e1afeb1f1fa09f4a51135
#
_cell.length_a   1.000
_cell.length_b   1.000
_cell.length_c   1.000
_cell.angle_alpha   90.00
_cell.angle_beta   90.00
_cell.angle_gamma   90.00
#
_symmetry.space_group_name_H-M   'P 1'
#
loop_
_entity.id
_entity.type
_entity.pdbx_description
1 polymer ?
#
loop_
_entity_poly.entity_id
_entity_poly.type
_entity_poly.pdbx_seq_one_letter_code
_entity_poly.pdbx_strand_id
1 'polypeptide(L)'
;TIVIAREEGNWIVLDNQNQVAYFNALRTKTIGEALKTVDCSDDDSKWVVTQLVARHFEEPPRYQELIPVMQLYLTNGCNMNCPHCYMSAGKADKHELTTDEVFCILEAFKKNGGIDVKLTGGEIALRPDLFDITKYGSTIGLHMELLTNGTLWTKESIEKIVPYISVVQISIDGYSEEENAKVRGKGNFQKALDAVHWFTISGARVHVAMTAYYSSDLSEKATYYVEFARNLKEKYKNYDFDVFIATGLLPGRYGTLSLEESDEYTTITQRIYSQYKGCSNFVDEGFIGRHMSGVILSNCSYGYPTIASNGDVFMCPIISATNVVANIRTTPLNKIMEICNYAHNLSETKNLEPCNHCELKSICGGDCRICYFNDLKRDDIENVTAPVKRKCSQDVKNKFYELMINTNTEIFH
;
A
#
# COMPACT_ATOMS: atom_id res chain seq x y z
N THR A 1 -28.68 4.22 -3.36
CA THR A 1 -28.39 5.15 -2.24
C THR A 1 -27.31 4.57 -1.35
N ILE A 2 -26.26 5.35 -1.07
CA ILE A 2 -25.23 4.95 -0.10
C ILE A 2 -25.62 5.54 1.26
N VAL A 3 -25.57 4.71 2.28
CA VAL A 3 -25.75 5.10 3.69
C VAL A 3 -24.40 4.94 4.40
N ILE A 4 -23.95 5.96 5.09
CA ILE A 4 -22.65 6.00 5.78
C ILE A 4 -22.88 6.30 7.25
N ALA A 5 -22.37 5.43 8.13
CA ALA A 5 -22.17 5.71 9.54
C ALA A 5 -20.82 6.45 9.68
N ARG A 6 -20.90 7.77 9.74
CA ARG A 6 -19.76 8.67 9.53
C ARG A 6 -18.61 8.46 10.53
N GLU A 7 -18.94 8.26 11.79
CA GLU A 7 -17.94 8.13 12.85
C GLU A 7 -17.36 6.71 12.89
N GLU A 8 -18.21 5.72 12.63
CA GLU A 8 -17.89 4.29 12.64
C GLU A 8 -17.25 3.83 11.32
N GLY A 9 -17.37 4.62 10.24
CA GLY A 9 -16.83 4.27 8.92
C GLY A 9 -17.55 3.13 8.20
N ASN A 10 -18.62 2.62 8.77
CA ASN A 10 -19.44 1.57 8.16
C ASN A 10 -20.39 2.17 7.11
N TRP A 11 -20.68 1.40 6.08
CA TRP A 11 -21.55 1.86 5.01
C TRP A 11 -22.29 0.68 4.35
N ILE A 12 -23.43 0.97 3.73
CA ILE A 12 -24.21 0.03 2.92
C ILE A 12 -24.68 0.72 1.66
N VAL A 13 -25.00 -0.05 0.63
CA VAL A 13 -25.65 0.41 -0.59
C VAL A 13 -27.07 -0.11 -0.60
N LEU A 14 -28.04 0.79 -0.79
CA LEU A 14 -29.44 0.48 -0.92
C LEU A 14 -29.83 0.65 -2.40
N ASP A 15 -30.34 -0.41 -3.01
CA ASP A 15 -30.49 -0.52 -4.47
C ASP A 15 -31.80 0.11 -4.97
N ASN A 16 -32.84 0.13 -4.13
CA ASN A 16 -34.17 0.63 -4.51
C ASN A 16 -34.80 1.53 -3.42
N GLN A 17 -35.91 2.15 -3.77
CA GLN A 17 -36.63 3.09 -2.90
C GLN A 17 -37.29 2.40 -1.70
N ASN A 18 -37.69 1.13 -1.82
CA ASN A 18 -38.31 0.37 -0.74
C ASN A 18 -37.31 0.10 0.37
N GLN A 19 -36.06 -0.30 -0.01
CA GLN A 19 -34.94 -0.45 0.93
C GLN A 19 -34.63 0.87 1.63
N VAL A 20 -34.61 1.98 0.89
CA VAL A 20 -34.38 3.32 1.47
C VAL A 20 -35.48 3.70 2.45
N ALA A 21 -36.76 3.48 2.10
CA ALA A 21 -37.89 3.77 2.97
C ALA A 21 -37.85 2.92 4.26
N TYR A 22 -37.52 1.64 4.12
CA TYR A 22 -37.39 0.72 5.26
C TYR A 22 -36.24 1.08 6.17
N PHE A 23 -35.07 1.37 5.62
CA PHE A 23 -33.92 1.86 6.39
C PHE A 23 -34.25 3.13 7.18
N ASN A 24 -34.92 4.10 6.54
CA ASN A 24 -35.35 5.33 7.22
C ASN A 24 -36.32 5.07 8.38
N ALA A 25 -37.21 4.09 8.24
CA ALA A 25 -38.09 3.68 9.33
C ALA A 25 -37.33 3.04 10.49
N LEU A 26 -36.30 2.23 10.22
CA LEU A 26 -35.44 1.61 11.25
C LEU A 26 -34.68 2.61 12.11
N ARG A 27 -34.45 3.83 11.64
CA ARG A 27 -33.78 4.88 12.45
C ARG A 27 -34.53 5.29 13.71
N THR A 28 -35.85 5.06 13.76
CA THR A 28 -36.71 5.48 14.86
C THR A 28 -37.67 4.41 15.35
N LYS A 29 -37.70 3.25 14.69
CA LYS A 29 -38.64 2.16 14.96
C LYS A 29 -37.91 0.83 15.08
N THR A 30 -38.51 -0.10 15.78
CA THR A 30 -38.09 -1.50 15.77
C THR A 30 -38.34 -2.14 14.40
N ILE A 31 -37.68 -3.26 14.10
CA ILE A 31 -37.86 -4.04 12.87
C ILE A 31 -39.37 -4.33 12.63
N GLY A 32 -40.07 -4.81 13.67
CA GLY A 32 -41.50 -5.16 13.58
C GLY A 32 -42.42 -3.95 13.36
N GLU A 33 -42.07 -2.79 13.88
CA GLU A 33 -42.80 -1.54 13.66
C GLU A 33 -42.54 -0.95 12.25
N ALA A 34 -41.29 -1.02 11.80
CA ALA A 34 -40.87 -0.57 10.48
C ALA A 34 -41.62 -1.37 9.38
N LEU A 35 -41.69 -2.70 9.50
CA LEU A 35 -42.45 -3.57 8.57
C LEU A 35 -43.91 -3.28 8.49
N LYS A 36 -44.55 -2.73 9.55
CA LYS A 36 -45.96 -2.34 9.53
C LYS A 36 -46.24 -0.96 8.92
N THR A 37 -45.20 -0.15 8.78
CA THR A 37 -45.34 1.27 8.37
C THR A 37 -44.81 1.57 6.98
N VAL A 38 -44.04 0.65 6.40
CA VAL A 38 -43.45 0.80 5.07
C VAL A 38 -43.88 -0.40 4.22
N ASP A 39 -44.35 -0.13 3.00
CA ASP A 39 -44.61 -1.17 1.99
C ASP A 39 -43.26 -1.65 1.44
N CYS A 40 -42.67 -2.64 2.11
CA CYS A 40 -41.39 -3.21 1.78
C CYS A 40 -41.52 -4.73 1.68
N SER A 41 -40.96 -5.31 0.62
CA SER A 41 -40.99 -6.76 0.46
C SER A 41 -40.18 -7.44 1.57
N ASP A 42 -40.50 -8.71 1.84
CA ASP A 42 -39.72 -9.53 2.78
C ASP A 42 -38.23 -9.61 2.38
N ASP A 43 -37.95 -9.68 1.08
CA ASP A 43 -36.57 -9.78 0.55
C ASP A 43 -35.84 -8.46 0.76
N ASP A 44 -36.43 -7.31 0.46
CA ASP A 44 -35.81 -6.01 0.70
C ASP A 44 -35.57 -5.74 2.18
N SER A 45 -36.52 -6.09 3.04
CA SER A 45 -36.35 -5.90 4.49
C SER A 45 -35.26 -6.78 5.07
N LYS A 46 -35.21 -8.05 4.67
CA LYS A 46 -34.14 -8.99 5.05
C LYS A 46 -32.77 -8.51 4.54
N TRP A 47 -32.73 -8.06 3.29
CA TRP A 47 -31.52 -7.49 2.70
C TRP A 47 -30.97 -6.35 3.55
N VAL A 48 -31.77 -5.32 3.84
CA VAL A 48 -31.36 -4.18 4.65
C VAL A 48 -30.83 -4.60 6.02
N VAL A 49 -31.55 -5.46 6.74
CA VAL A 49 -31.14 -5.92 8.07
C VAL A 49 -29.85 -6.74 7.99
N THR A 50 -29.74 -7.64 7.01
CA THR A 50 -28.55 -8.46 6.80
C THR A 50 -27.32 -7.58 6.53
N GLN A 51 -27.48 -6.52 5.71
CA GLN A 51 -26.38 -5.59 5.45
C GLN A 51 -25.96 -4.83 6.72
N LEU A 52 -26.91 -4.32 7.49
CA LEU A 52 -26.60 -3.58 8.72
C LEU A 52 -25.82 -4.44 9.72
N VAL A 53 -26.22 -5.69 9.90
CA VAL A 53 -25.55 -6.65 10.79
C VAL A 53 -24.19 -7.04 10.22
N ALA A 54 -24.12 -7.45 8.95
CA ALA A 54 -22.89 -7.90 8.31
C ALA A 54 -21.85 -6.77 8.19
N ARG A 55 -22.24 -5.49 8.29
CA ARG A 55 -21.37 -4.32 8.24
C ARG A 55 -21.17 -3.67 9.60
N HIS A 56 -21.46 -4.36 10.67
CA HIS A 56 -21.14 -3.92 12.04
C HIS A 56 -21.73 -2.56 12.44
N PHE A 57 -22.90 -2.18 11.92
CA PHE A 57 -23.52 -0.89 12.23
C PHE A 57 -23.90 -0.72 13.71
N GLU A 58 -24.02 -1.80 14.44
CA GLU A 58 -24.32 -1.80 15.88
C GLU A 58 -23.08 -1.90 16.77
N GLU A 59 -21.90 -2.06 16.17
CA GLU A 59 -20.65 -2.21 16.90
C GLU A 59 -19.93 -0.85 17.05
N PRO A 60 -19.17 -0.68 18.13
CA PRO A 60 -18.31 0.51 18.26
C PRO A 60 -17.22 0.49 17.19
N PRO A 61 -16.72 1.68 16.79
CA PRO A 61 -15.69 1.78 15.76
C PRO A 61 -14.41 1.03 16.17
N ARG A 62 -13.87 0.22 15.26
CA ARG A 62 -12.59 -0.46 15.42
C ARG A 62 -11.56 0.20 14.51
N TYR A 63 -10.54 0.79 15.12
CA TYR A 63 -9.46 1.40 14.36
C TYR A 63 -8.45 0.36 13.90
N GLN A 64 -7.91 0.55 12.70
CA GLN A 64 -6.81 -0.27 12.23
C GLN A 64 -5.62 -0.12 13.18
N GLU A 65 -5.22 -1.21 13.82
CA GLU A 65 -3.98 -1.22 14.59
C GLU A 65 -2.80 -1.03 13.65
N LEU A 66 -1.94 -0.10 14.00
CA LEU A 66 -0.72 0.15 13.25
C LEU A 66 0.34 -0.86 13.68
N ILE A 67 0.68 -1.77 12.77
CA ILE A 67 1.84 -2.63 12.95
C ILE A 67 3.08 -1.75 12.81
N PRO A 68 3.96 -1.69 13.83
CA PRO A 68 5.18 -0.91 13.74
C PRO A 68 6.11 -1.45 12.64
N VAL A 69 6.15 -0.72 11.53
CA VAL A 69 6.95 -1.03 10.33
C VAL A 69 8.06 0.01 10.19
N MET A 70 9.26 -0.43 9.86
CA MET A 70 10.36 0.43 9.43
C MET A 70 10.78 0.07 8.01
N GLN A 71 10.97 1.07 7.15
CA GLN A 71 11.61 0.88 5.86
C GLN A 71 13.06 1.33 5.91
N LEU A 72 13.98 0.45 5.55
CA LEU A 72 15.40 0.70 5.59
C LEU A 72 16.01 0.55 4.20
N TYR A 73 16.50 1.65 3.65
CA TYR A 73 17.25 1.68 2.41
C TYR A 73 18.71 1.36 2.70
N LEU A 74 19.13 0.14 2.37
CA LEU A 74 20.48 -0.32 2.68
C LEU A 74 21.55 0.30 1.79
N THR A 75 21.19 0.65 0.55
CA THR A 75 22.10 1.24 -0.42
C THR A 75 21.34 2.08 -1.44
N ASN A 76 21.97 3.12 -1.96
CA ASN A 76 21.52 3.83 -3.15
C ASN A 76 22.09 3.20 -4.44
N GLY A 77 23.03 2.26 -4.31
CA GLY A 77 23.58 1.50 -5.44
C GLY A 77 22.53 0.63 -6.11
N CYS A 78 22.50 0.65 -7.44
CA CYS A 78 21.62 -0.18 -8.25
C CYS A 78 22.31 -0.59 -9.55
N ASN A 79 22.07 -1.82 -10.00
CA ASN A 79 22.55 -2.32 -11.28
C ASN A 79 21.60 -1.98 -12.45
N MET A 80 20.51 -1.23 -12.17
CA MET A 80 19.52 -0.80 -13.14
C MET A 80 19.35 0.72 -13.19
N ASN A 81 18.73 1.21 -14.27
CA ASN A 81 18.45 2.64 -14.47
C ASN A 81 16.98 2.86 -14.88
N CYS A 82 16.05 2.31 -14.09
CA CYS A 82 14.61 2.35 -14.39
C CYS A 82 14.09 3.79 -14.47
N PRO A 83 13.30 4.14 -15.50
CA PRO A 83 12.76 5.48 -15.69
C PRO A 83 11.81 5.93 -14.57
N HIS A 84 11.02 5.03 -14.03
CA HIS A 84 10.08 5.31 -12.94
C HIS A 84 10.69 5.21 -11.53
N CYS A 85 12.02 5.05 -11.42
CA CYS A 85 12.66 4.95 -10.11
C CYS A 85 12.53 6.26 -9.33
N TYR A 86 11.66 6.28 -8.32
CA TYR A 86 11.42 7.46 -7.48
C TYR A 86 12.64 7.83 -6.60
N MET A 87 13.54 6.89 -6.35
CA MET A 87 14.80 7.14 -5.65
C MET A 87 15.91 7.68 -6.56
N SER A 88 15.75 7.58 -7.87
CA SER A 88 16.83 7.81 -8.83
C SER A 88 18.12 7.04 -8.49
N ALA A 89 17.96 5.81 -7.97
CA ALA A 89 19.04 4.93 -7.53
C ALA A 89 20.04 4.61 -8.66
N GLY A 90 21.29 4.42 -8.31
CA GLY A 90 22.34 4.11 -9.31
C GLY A 90 23.69 3.88 -8.67
N LYS A 91 24.36 4.94 -8.24
CA LYS A 91 25.64 4.84 -7.54
C LYS A 91 25.42 4.78 -6.04
N ALA A 92 26.12 3.89 -5.36
CA ALA A 92 26.13 3.85 -3.90
C ALA A 92 26.61 5.17 -3.31
N ASP A 93 26.01 5.58 -2.20
CA ASP A 93 26.42 6.77 -1.46
C ASP A 93 27.79 6.56 -0.81
N LYS A 94 28.55 7.63 -0.64
CA LYS A 94 29.89 7.53 -0.04
C LYS A 94 29.88 7.14 1.44
N HIS A 95 28.80 7.43 2.13
CA HIS A 95 28.64 7.29 3.57
C HIS A 95 27.38 6.46 3.92
N GLU A 96 27.21 5.35 3.22
CA GLU A 96 26.14 4.42 3.55
C GLU A 96 26.32 3.85 4.97
N LEU A 97 25.23 3.48 5.60
CA LEU A 97 25.23 2.87 6.93
C LEU A 97 26.09 1.60 6.91
N THR A 98 26.96 1.47 7.89
CA THR A 98 27.75 0.26 8.11
C THR A 98 26.87 -0.87 8.65
N THR A 99 27.38 -2.10 8.60
CA THR A 99 26.71 -3.28 9.17
C THR A 99 26.37 -3.08 10.65
N ASP A 100 27.34 -2.56 11.44
CA ASP A 100 27.16 -2.32 12.87
C ASP A 100 26.09 -1.25 13.13
N GLU A 101 26.08 -0.16 12.35
CA GLU A 101 25.01 0.86 12.44
C GLU A 101 23.64 0.26 12.13
N VAL A 102 23.53 -0.61 11.12
CA VAL A 102 22.29 -1.29 10.79
C VAL A 102 21.87 -2.23 11.93
N PHE A 103 22.77 -2.99 12.53
CA PHE A 103 22.45 -3.83 13.69
C PHE A 103 21.92 -3.01 14.86
N CYS A 104 22.58 -1.89 15.19
CA CYS A 104 22.10 -0.98 16.24
C CYS A 104 20.70 -0.43 15.94
N ILE A 105 20.41 -0.11 14.67
CA ILE A 105 19.07 0.35 14.24
C ILE A 105 18.03 -0.75 14.46
N LEU A 106 18.32 -1.99 14.04
CA LEU A 106 17.41 -3.12 14.18
C LEU A 106 17.12 -3.44 15.66
N GLU A 107 18.15 -3.46 16.51
CA GLU A 107 18.00 -3.64 17.97
C GLU A 107 17.14 -2.53 18.59
N ALA A 108 17.47 -1.29 18.29
CA ALA A 108 16.74 -0.15 18.80
C ALA A 108 15.28 -0.17 18.32
N PHE A 109 15.02 -0.53 17.07
CA PHE A 109 13.66 -0.68 16.53
C PHE A 109 12.91 -1.78 17.26
N LYS A 110 13.50 -2.97 17.43
CA LYS A 110 12.90 -4.07 18.19
C LYS A 110 12.58 -3.68 19.63
N LYS A 111 13.51 -3.01 20.30
CA LYS A 111 13.33 -2.52 21.68
C LYS A 111 12.19 -1.52 21.83
N ASN A 112 11.90 -0.75 20.78
CA ASN A 112 10.79 0.19 20.72
C ASN A 112 9.46 -0.42 20.20
N GLY A 113 9.33 -1.75 20.21
CA GLY A 113 8.11 -2.45 19.80
C GLY A 113 8.02 -2.70 18.29
N GLY A 114 9.10 -2.53 17.55
CA GLY A 114 9.15 -2.80 16.11
C GLY A 114 8.86 -4.27 15.79
N ILE A 115 8.16 -4.49 14.69
CA ILE A 115 7.75 -5.83 14.22
C ILE A 115 8.28 -6.11 12.82
N ASP A 116 7.96 -5.27 11.85
CA ASP A 116 8.28 -5.50 10.44
C ASP A 116 9.38 -4.57 9.95
N VAL A 117 10.36 -5.11 9.23
CA VAL A 117 11.44 -4.33 8.59
C VAL A 117 11.48 -4.64 7.11
N LYS A 118 11.23 -3.62 6.30
CA LYS A 118 11.34 -3.69 4.85
C LYS A 118 12.74 -3.25 4.42
N LEU A 119 13.56 -4.20 3.99
CA LEU A 119 14.87 -3.93 3.43
C LEU A 119 14.75 -3.61 1.94
N THR A 120 15.18 -2.44 1.55
CA THR A 120 15.10 -1.94 0.18
C THR A 120 16.33 -1.09 -0.15
N GLY A 121 16.27 -0.35 -1.25
CA GLY A 121 17.33 0.55 -1.68
C GLY A 121 17.31 0.74 -3.19
N GLY A 122 18.48 0.89 -3.79
CA GLY A 122 18.63 0.68 -5.22
C GLY A 122 18.42 -0.79 -5.54
N GLU A 123 19.44 -1.61 -5.25
CA GLU A 123 19.33 -3.08 -5.27
C GLU A 123 20.07 -3.66 -4.05
N ILE A 124 19.31 -4.25 -3.16
CA ILE A 124 19.83 -4.77 -1.89
C ILE A 124 20.85 -5.90 -2.07
N ALA A 125 20.71 -6.69 -3.13
CA ALA A 125 21.65 -7.78 -3.43
C ALA A 125 23.07 -7.30 -3.78
N LEU A 126 23.27 -6.00 -3.97
CA LEU A 126 24.60 -5.40 -4.09
C LEU A 126 25.32 -5.24 -2.74
N ARG A 127 24.58 -5.29 -1.62
CA ARG A 127 25.17 -5.21 -0.27
C ARG A 127 25.79 -6.55 0.13
N PRO A 128 27.09 -6.63 0.34
CA PRO A 128 27.76 -7.87 0.67
C PRO A 128 27.35 -8.45 2.03
N ASP A 129 26.92 -7.60 2.96
CA ASP A 129 26.46 -7.91 4.30
C ASP A 129 24.95 -8.13 4.43
N LEU A 130 24.20 -8.14 3.30
CA LEU A 130 22.75 -8.32 3.29
C LEU A 130 22.29 -9.57 4.05
N PHE A 131 23.01 -10.68 3.86
CA PHE A 131 22.70 -11.94 4.56
C PHE A 131 22.84 -11.79 6.07
N ASP A 132 23.92 -11.18 6.54
CA ASP A 132 24.20 -11.02 7.98
C ASP A 132 23.17 -10.07 8.62
N ILE A 133 22.81 -8.98 7.93
CA ILE A 133 21.79 -8.03 8.35
C ILE A 133 20.42 -8.75 8.47
N THR A 134 20.03 -9.50 7.45
CA THR A 134 18.73 -10.18 7.42
C THR A 134 18.63 -11.25 8.51
N LYS A 135 19.68 -12.07 8.62
CA LYS A 135 19.79 -13.10 9.65
C LYS A 135 19.73 -12.50 11.05
N TYR A 136 20.49 -11.42 11.28
CA TYR A 136 20.50 -10.75 12.57
C TYR A 136 19.10 -10.24 12.95
N GLY A 137 18.43 -9.47 12.06
CA GLY A 137 17.10 -8.96 12.29
C GLY A 137 16.08 -10.07 12.61
N SER A 138 16.11 -11.17 11.85
CA SER A 138 15.27 -12.33 12.09
C SER A 138 15.58 -12.99 13.46
N THR A 139 16.86 -13.12 13.83
CA THR A 139 17.28 -13.76 15.09
C THR A 139 16.80 -12.99 16.32
N ILE A 140 16.72 -11.65 16.24
CA ILE A 140 16.18 -10.83 17.33
C ILE A 140 14.64 -10.71 17.28
N GLY A 141 13.98 -11.46 16.37
CA GLY A 141 12.52 -11.58 16.28
C GLY A 141 11.84 -10.47 15.50
N LEU A 142 12.51 -9.86 14.53
CA LEU A 142 11.89 -8.99 13.53
C LEU A 142 11.47 -9.81 12.31
N HIS A 143 10.37 -9.42 11.69
CA HIS A 143 9.96 -9.95 10.39
C HIS A 143 10.70 -9.17 9.29
N MET A 144 11.56 -9.86 8.55
CA MET A 144 12.40 -9.25 7.53
C MET A 144 11.74 -9.41 6.16
N GLU A 145 11.41 -8.32 5.51
CA GLU A 145 10.87 -8.28 4.15
C GLU A 145 11.93 -7.72 3.19
N LEU A 146 12.13 -8.39 2.05
CA LEU A 146 13.09 -7.98 1.02
C LEU A 146 12.37 -7.40 -0.20
N LEU A 147 12.80 -6.23 -0.68
CA LEU A 147 12.37 -5.64 -1.93
C LEU A 147 13.56 -5.59 -2.90
N THR A 148 13.45 -6.32 -4.02
CA THR A 148 14.56 -6.51 -4.96
C THR A 148 14.10 -6.51 -6.42
N ASN A 149 15.02 -6.20 -7.33
CA ASN A 149 14.79 -6.40 -8.76
C ASN A 149 15.00 -7.87 -9.22
N GLY A 150 15.50 -8.72 -8.35
CA GLY A 150 15.64 -10.16 -8.58
C GLY A 150 16.84 -10.60 -9.41
N THR A 151 17.59 -9.70 -10.06
CA THR A 151 18.52 -10.08 -11.14
C THR A 151 19.90 -10.52 -10.69
N LEU A 152 20.24 -10.32 -9.42
CA LEU A 152 21.55 -10.68 -8.86
C LEU A 152 21.50 -11.93 -7.96
N TRP A 153 20.34 -12.51 -7.79
CA TRP A 153 20.16 -13.67 -6.93
C TRP A 153 20.54 -14.97 -7.65
N THR A 154 21.22 -15.84 -6.91
CA THR A 154 21.49 -17.21 -7.32
C THR A 154 20.66 -18.17 -6.45
N LYS A 155 20.45 -19.39 -6.94
CA LYS A 155 19.77 -20.43 -6.16
C LYS A 155 20.38 -20.61 -4.76
N GLU A 156 21.70 -20.66 -4.67
CA GLU A 156 22.42 -20.81 -3.41
C GLU A 156 22.21 -19.64 -2.44
N SER A 157 22.25 -18.38 -2.95
CA SER A 157 22.02 -17.20 -2.12
C SER A 157 20.57 -17.14 -1.62
N ILE A 158 19.62 -17.59 -2.44
CA ILE A 158 18.19 -17.70 -2.09
C ILE A 158 17.97 -18.75 -1.02
N GLU A 159 18.46 -19.98 -1.20
CA GLU A 159 18.32 -21.06 -0.22
C GLU A 159 18.95 -20.69 1.13
N LYS A 160 20.02 -19.90 1.12
CA LYS A 160 20.68 -19.40 2.33
C LYS A 160 19.84 -18.36 3.07
N ILE A 161 19.15 -17.43 2.37
CA ILE A 161 18.46 -16.29 3.00
C ILE A 161 17.02 -16.58 3.38
N VAL A 162 16.33 -17.47 2.65
CA VAL A 162 14.90 -17.79 2.83
C VAL A 162 14.52 -18.11 4.29
N PRO A 163 15.33 -18.84 5.10
CA PRO A 163 14.99 -19.12 6.49
C PRO A 163 14.86 -17.87 7.39
N TYR A 164 15.32 -16.71 6.93
CA TYR A 164 15.42 -15.48 7.72
C TYR A 164 14.51 -14.36 7.19
N ILE A 165 13.69 -14.63 6.18
CA ILE A 165 12.77 -13.64 5.62
C ILE A 165 11.32 -14.06 5.81
N SER A 166 10.44 -13.08 5.99
CA SER A 166 8.99 -13.28 6.03
C SER A 166 8.38 -13.18 4.64
N VAL A 167 8.85 -12.23 3.83
CA VAL A 167 8.34 -11.93 2.49
C VAL A 167 9.49 -11.50 1.59
N VAL A 168 9.43 -11.85 0.33
CA VAL A 168 10.24 -11.21 -0.71
C VAL A 168 9.33 -10.63 -1.79
N GLN A 169 9.53 -9.35 -2.11
CA GLN A 169 8.89 -8.69 -3.24
C GLN A 169 9.89 -8.56 -4.38
N ILE A 170 9.53 -9.11 -5.55
CA ILE A 170 10.37 -9.08 -6.75
C ILE A 170 9.67 -8.22 -7.80
N SER A 171 10.41 -7.28 -8.38
CA SER A 171 9.86 -6.32 -9.31
C SER A 171 9.98 -6.81 -10.75
N ILE A 172 8.83 -6.95 -11.45
CA ILE A 172 8.74 -7.28 -12.88
C ILE A 172 7.72 -6.34 -13.51
N ASP A 173 8.14 -5.52 -14.49
CA ASP A 173 7.29 -4.44 -15.01
C ASP A 173 6.72 -4.70 -16.40
N GLY A 174 7.02 -5.87 -16.99
CA GLY A 174 6.51 -6.28 -18.30
C GLY A 174 6.14 -7.76 -18.32
N TYR A 175 5.27 -8.12 -19.25
CA TYR A 175 4.81 -9.50 -19.49
C TYR A 175 5.74 -10.29 -20.41
N SER A 176 6.75 -9.64 -20.99
CA SER A 176 7.76 -10.23 -21.89
C SER A 176 9.11 -9.55 -21.69
N GLU A 177 10.17 -10.16 -22.23
CA GLU A 177 11.51 -9.52 -22.22
C GLU A 177 11.49 -8.15 -22.87
N GLU A 178 10.78 -7.99 -24.00
CA GLU A 178 10.71 -6.72 -24.73
C GLU A 178 10.04 -5.62 -23.88
N GLU A 179 8.89 -5.94 -23.28
CA GLU A 179 8.13 -4.97 -22.50
C GLU A 179 8.84 -4.64 -21.18
N ASN A 180 9.37 -5.65 -20.48
CA ASN A 180 10.12 -5.46 -19.26
C ASN A 180 11.43 -4.67 -19.49
N ALA A 181 12.07 -4.86 -20.65
CA ALA A 181 13.31 -4.17 -21.00
C ALA A 181 13.15 -2.66 -21.18
N LYS A 182 11.96 -2.16 -21.50
CA LYS A 182 11.66 -0.72 -21.58
C LYS A 182 11.89 -0.01 -20.24
N VAL A 183 11.67 -0.75 -19.17
CA VAL A 183 11.83 -0.25 -17.80
C VAL A 183 13.11 -0.75 -17.15
N ARG A 184 13.37 -2.06 -17.22
CA ARG A 184 14.41 -2.70 -16.41
C ARG A 184 15.67 -3.09 -17.20
N GLY A 185 15.72 -2.77 -18.49
CA GLY A 185 16.85 -3.09 -19.36
C GLY A 185 16.84 -4.54 -19.86
N LYS A 186 17.53 -4.76 -20.98
CA LYS A 186 17.58 -6.06 -21.66
C LYS A 186 18.28 -7.13 -20.83
N GLY A 187 17.80 -8.39 -20.94
CA GLY A 187 18.39 -9.57 -20.31
C GLY A 187 18.08 -9.68 -18.80
N ASN A 188 17.17 -8.88 -18.28
CA ASN A 188 16.80 -8.88 -16.87
C ASN A 188 15.47 -9.59 -16.57
N PHE A 189 14.61 -9.79 -17.55
CA PHE A 189 13.31 -10.42 -17.36
C PHE A 189 13.44 -11.87 -16.91
N GLN A 190 14.21 -12.70 -17.64
CA GLN A 190 14.41 -14.10 -17.27
C GLN A 190 15.09 -14.25 -15.91
N LYS A 191 16.09 -13.40 -15.60
CA LYS A 191 16.77 -13.43 -14.29
C LYS A 191 15.80 -13.16 -13.13
N ALA A 192 14.89 -12.19 -13.31
CA ALA A 192 13.86 -11.90 -12.30
C ALA A 192 12.86 -13.07 -12.16
N LEU A 193 12.47 -13.71 -13.28
CA LEU A 193 11.63 -14.91 -13.24
C LEU A 193 12.33 -16.11 -12.59
N ASP A 194 13.63 -16.28 -12.80
CA ASP A 194 14.41 -17.31 -12.13
C ASP A 194 14.46 -17.08 -10.62
N ALA A 195 14.64 -15.82 -10.20
CA ALA A 195 14.57 -15.45 -8.77
C ALA A 195 13.17 -15.73 -8.19
N VAL A 196 12.09 -15.33 -8.89
CA VAL A 196 10.71 -15.68 -8.50
C VAL A 196 10.58 -17.18 -8.30
N HIS A 197 11.06 -17.96 -9.25
CA HIS A 197 10.99 -19.43 -9.19
C HIS A 197 11.72 -19.98 -7.96
N TRP A 198 12.98 -19.62 -7.80
CA TRP A 198 13.79 -20.18 -6.71
C TRP A 198 13.32 -19.74 -5.33
N PHE A 199 12.94 -18.47 -5.13
CA PHE A 199 12.35 -18.02 -3.86
C PHE A 199 11.07 -18.80 -3.54
N THR A 200 10.18 -18.96 -4.52
CA THR A 200 8.90 -19.65 -4.32
C THR A 200 9.10 -21.12 -3.93
N ILE A 201 9.89 -21.88 -4.68
CA ILE A 201 10.08 -23.31 -4.39
C ILE A 201 10.94 -23.56 -3.15
N SER A 202 11.73 -22.59 -2.72
CA SER A 202 12.46 -22.64 -1.45
C SER A 202 11.58 -22.31 -0.23
N GLY A 203 10.29 -22.02 -0.44
CA GLY A 203 9.30 -21.84 0.62
C GLY A 203 9.15 -20.40 1.13
N ALA A 204 9.71 -19.42 0.43
CA ALA A 204 9.44 -18.01 0.75
C ALA A 204 8.01 -17.61 0.34
N ARG A 205 7.42 -16.69 1.09
CA ARG A 205 6.26 -15.93 0.61
C ARG A 205 6.73 -14.93 -0.44
N VAL A 206 6.22 -15.03 -1.66
CA VAL A 206 6.67 -14.23 -2.80
C VAL A 206 5.57 -13.32 -3.32
N HIS A 207 5.89 -12.05 -3.44
CA HIS A 207 5.06 -11.07 -4.13
C HIS A 207 5.79 -10.59 -5.39
N VAL A 208 5.16 -10.69 -6.54
CA VAL A 208 5.63 -10.03 -7.77
C VAL A 208 4.96 -8.66 -7.86
N ALA A 209 5.77 -7.60 -7.83
CA ALA A 209 5.27 -6.24 -8.02
C ALA A 209 5.42 -5.84 -9.48
N MET A 210 4.29 -5.47 -10.11
CA MET A 210 4.23 -5.04 -11.51
C MET A 210 3.83 -3.58 -11.59
N THR A 211 4.69 -2.76 -12.21
CA THR A 211 4.40 -1.37 -12.56
C THR A 211 4.50 -1.24 -14.08
N ALA A 212 3.36 -1.30 -14.76
CA ALA A 212 3.33 -1.27 -16.22
C ALA A 212 4.01 -0.01 -16.78
N TYR A 213 4.71 -0.15 -17.91
CA TYR A 213 5.27 1.01 -18.60
C TYR A 213 4.17 1.82 -19.27
N TYR A 214 4.07 3.12 -18.95
CA TYR A 214 3.13 4.02 -19.62
C TYR A 214 3.56 4.26 -21.06
N SER A 215 2.68 3.95 -21.99
CA SER A 215 2.85 4.18 -23.43
C SER A 215 1.47 4.31 -24.08
N SER A 216 1.40 4.95 -25.23
CA SER A 216 0.13 5.18 -25.96
C SER A 216 -0.62 3.87 -26.31
N ASP A 217 0.07 2.72 -26.35
CA ASP A 217 -0.49 1.40 -26.63
C ASP A 217 -0.73 0.55 -25.37
N LEU A 218 -0.59 1.13 -24.15
CA LEU A 218 -0.77 0.37 -22.90
C LEU A 218 -2.19 -0.23 -22.79
N SER A 219 -3.20 0.50 -23.26
CA SER A 219 -4.59 0.03 -23.25
C SER A 219 -4.78 -1.25 -24.08
N GLU A 220 -4.10 -1.34 -25.22
CA GLU A 220 -4.13 -2.52 -26.10
C GLU A 220 -3.37 -3.72 -25.51
N LYS A 221 -2.33 -3.42 -24.73
CA LYS A 221 -1.49 -4.41 -24.05
C LYS A 221 -2.07 -4.94 -22.72
N ALA A 222 -3.14 -4.35 -22.23
CA ALA A 222 -3.73 -4.69 -20.92
C ALA A 222 -3.98 -6.20 -20.76
N THR A 223 -4.49 -6.87 -21.79
CA THR A 223 -4.78 -8.32 -21.77
C THR A 223 -3.51 -9.15 -21.54
N TYR A 224 -2.39 -8.78 -22.13
CA TYR A 224 -1.13 -9.52 -21.95
C TYR A 224 -0.59 -9.42 -20.51
N TYR A 225 -0.75 -8.26 -19.87
CA TYR A 225 -0.42 -8.10 -18.44
C TYR A 225 -1.30 -9.00 -17.56
N VAL A 226 -2.60 -9.06 -17.85
CA VAL A 226 -3.56 -9.91 -17.12
C VAL A 226 -3.21 -11.39 -17.28
N GLU A 227 -2.97 -11.85 -18.51
CA GLU A 227 -2.61 -13.24 -18.82
C GLU A 227 -1.29 -13.63 -18.14
N PHE A 228 -0.29 -12.77 -18.19
CA PHE A 228 0.99 -13.00 -17.53
C PHE A 228 0.83 -13.16 -16.01
N ALA A 229 0.11 -12.24 -15.37
CA ALA A 229 -0.13 -12.29 -13.93
C ALA A 229 -0.90 -13.56 -13.53
N ARG A 230 -1.95 -13.93 -14.29
CA ARG A 230 -2.73 -15.15 -14.06
C ARG A 230 -1.89 -16.41 -14.25
N ASN A 231 -1.06 -16.46 -15.29
CA ASN A 231 -0.18 -17.60 -15.56
C ASN A 231 0.84 -17.78 -14.43
N LEU A 232 1.39 -16.70 -13.88
CA LEU A 232 2.27 -16.78 -12.70
C LEU A 232 1.50 -17.29 -11.48
N LYS A 233 0.30 -16.75 -11.20
CA LYS A 233 -0.53 -17.17 -10.07
C LYS A 233 -0.91 -18.64 -10.18
N GLU A 234 -1.32 -19.12 -11.34
CA GLU A 234 -1.65 -20.52 -11.58
C GLU A 234 -0.43 -21.44 -11.46
N LYS A 235 0.73 -21.02 -12.00
CA LYS A 235 1.99 -21.77 -11.90
C LYS A 235 2.40 -22.02 -10.45
N TYR A 236 2.15 -21.05 -9.57
CA TYR A 236 2.55 -21.11 -8.15
C TYR A 236 1.37 -21.21 -7.18
N LYS A 237 0.20 -21.69 -7.62
CA LYS A 237 -1.03 -21.76 -6.83
C LYS A 237 -0.94 -22.57 -5.53
N ASN A 238 0.03 -23.48 -5.42
CA ASN A 238 0.26 -24.31 -4.24
C ASN A 238 1.28 -23.68 -3.26
N TYR A 239 1.72 -22.47 -3.53
CA TYR A 239 2.69 -21.72 -2.73
C TYR A 239 2.07 -20.41 -2.22
N ASP A 240 2.69 -19.81 -1.21
CA ASP A 240 2.33 -18.46 -0.77
C ASP A 240 2.91 -17.43 -1.76
N PHE A 241 2.14 -17.22 -2.82
CA PHE A 241 2.53 -16.42 -3.98
C PHE A 241 1.39 -15.49 -4.42
N ASP A 242 1.69 -14.22 -4.69
CA ASP A 242 0.74 -13.31 -5.31
C ASP A 242 1.41 -12.30 -6.26
N VAL A 243 0.58 -11.71 -7.14
CA VAL A 243 1.00 -10.64 -8.06
C VAL A 243 0.27 -9.35 -7.66
N PHE A 244 1.05 -8.33 -7.36
CA PHE A 244 0.57 -6.97 -7.10
C PHE A 244 0.73 -6.11 -8.35
N ILE A 245 -0.35 -5.52 -8.82
CA ILE A 245 -0.35 -4.61 -9.97
C ILE A 245 -0.53 -3.19 -9.44
N ALA A 246 0.47 -2.33 -9.67
CA ALA A 246 0.41 -0.94 -9.28
C ALA A 246 -0.63 -0.19 -10.13
N THR A 247 -1.56 0.48 -9.47
CA THR A 247 -2.64 1.26 -10.13
C THR A 247 -2.35 2.75 -10.20
N GLY A 248 -1.13 3.15 -9.87
CA GLY A 248 -0.65 4.53 -9.98
C GLY A 248 0.85 4.56 -10.22
N LEU A 249 1.33 5.62 -10.85
CA LEU A 249 2.75 5.83 -11.13
C LEU A 249 3.25 7.06 -10.35
N LEU A 250 4.25 6.85 -9.51
CA LEU A 250 4.89 7.92 -8.77
C LEU A 250 5.89 8.67 -9.66
N PRO A 251 6.15 9.97 -9.37
CA PRO A 251 7.24 10.70 -9.99
C PRO A 251 8.56 9.94 -9.87
N GLY A 252 9.26 9.80 -10.98
CA GLY A 252 10.50 9.04 -11.03
C GLY A 252 11.64 9.79 -11.70
N ARG A 253 12.70 9.08 -12.05
CA ARG A 253 13.93 9.61 -12.66
C ARG A 253 13.68 10.48 -13.89
N TYR A 254 12.73 10.11 -14.73
CA TYR A 254 12.43 10.81 -15.99
C TYR A 254 11.18 11.69 -15.91
N GLY A 255 10.79 12.09 -14.69
CA GLY A 255 9.73 13.07 -14.50
C GLY A 255 8.41 12.48 -14.01
N THR A 256 7.36 13.25 -14.20
CA THR A 256 5.98 12.93 -13.85
C THR A 256 5.13 12.90 -15.10
N LEU A 257 4.14 12.03 -15.09
CA LEU A 257 3.04 12.12 -16.05
C LEU A 257 2.27 13.43 -15.84
N SER A 258 1.70 13.99 -16.90
CA SER A 258 0.67 15.02 -16.77
C SER A 258 -0.54 14.49 -16.00
N LEU A 259 -1.42 15.36 -15.56
CA LEU A 259 -2.66 14.93 -14.87
C LEU A 259 -3.50 14.01 -15.76
N GLU A 260 -3.61 14.34 -17.04
CA GLU A 260 -4.37 13.58 -18.02
C GLU A 260 -3.75 12.20 -18.27
N GLU A 261 -2.45 12.11 -18.47
CA GLU A 261 -1.71 10.86 -18.61
C GLU A 261 -1.79 10.00 -17.33
N SER A 262 -1.75 10.63 -16.17
CA SER A 262 -1.87 9.94 -14.86
C SER A 262 -3.27 9.35 -14.66
N ASP A 263 -4.31 10.04 -15.06
CA ASP A 263 -5.71 9.56 -15.00
C ASP A 263 -5.93 8.43 -16.00
N GLU A 264 -5.38 8.54 -17.21
CA GLU A 264 -5.41 7.48 -18.21
C GLU A 264 -4.66 6.22 -17.70
N TYR A 265 -3.43 6.40 -17.23
CA TYR A 265 -2.64 5.30 -16.65
C TYR A 265 -3.39 4.59 -15.52
N THR A 266 -3.95 5.36 -14.59
CA THR A 266 -4.71 4.82 -13.47
C THR A 266 -5.92 4.02 -13.95
N THR A 267 -6.67 4.54 -14.92
CA THR A 267 -7.84 3.86 -15.50
C THR A 267 -7.47 2.52 -16.13
N ILE A 268 -6.39 2.50 -16.92
CA ILE A 268 -5.94 1.28 -17.59
C ILE A 268 -5.43 0.26 -16.58
N THR A 269 -4.62 0.68 -15.62
CA THR A 269 -4.05 -0.25 -14.63
C THR A 269 -5.08 -0.76 -13.63
N GLN A 270 -6.09 0.02 -13.27
CA GLN A 270 -7.26 -0.45 -12.52
C GLN A 270 -8.05 -1.51 -13.30
N ARG A 271 -8.20 -1.34 -14.63
CA ARG A 271 -8.81 -2.36 -15.48
C ARG A 271 -7.97 -3.64 -15.51
N ILE A 272 -6.64 -3.54 -15.64
CA ILE A 272 -5.74 -4.71 -15.58
C ILE A 272 -5.92 -5.43 -14.24
N TYR A 273 -5.91 -4.69 -13.15
CA TYR A 273 -6.10 -5.24 -11.80
C TYR A 273 -7.45 -5.96 -11.66
N SER A 274 -8.56 -5.32 -12.05
CA SER A 274 -9.91 -5.91 -11.98
C SER A 274 -9.98 -7.21 -12.78
N GLN A 275 -9.51 -7.18 -14.03
CA GLN A 275 -9.48 -8.37 -14.88
C GLN A 275 -8.61 -9.47 -14.27
N TYR A 276 -7.43 -9.13 -13.72
CA TYR A 276 -6.57 -10.11 -13.03
C TYR A 276 -7.30 -10.80 -11.87
N LYS A 277 -8.01 -10.03 -11.05
CA LYS A 277 -8.79 -10.53 -9.90
C LYS A 277 -10.10 -11.22 -10.31
N GLY A 278 -10.52 -11.11 -11.57
CA GLY A 278 -11.79 -11.66 -12.07
C GLY A 278 -13.03 -10.82 -11.70
N CYS A 279 -12.82 -9.56 -11.29
CA CYS A 279 -13.89 -8.63 -10.98
C CYS A 279 -14.40 -7.91 -12.23
N SER A 280 -15.69 -7.59 -12.30
CA SER A 280 -16.28 -6.81 -13.40
C SER A 280 -15.88 -5.35 -13.35
N ASN A 281 -15.69 -4.80 -12.14
CA ASN A 281 -15.29 -3.43 -11.88
C ASN A 281 -14.06 -3.38 -10.98
N PHE A 282 -13.40 -2.22 -10.94
CA PHE A 282 -12.28 -2.03 -10.02
C PHE A 282 -12.76 -2.04 -8.57
N VAL A 283 -12.17 -2.94 -7.78
CA VAL A 283 -12.31 -3.01 -6.33
C VAL A 283 -10.92 -3.13 -5.69
N ASP A 284 -10.76 -2.55 -4.51
CA ASP A 284 -9.54 -2.64 -3.73
C ASP A 284 -9.69 -3.68 -2.62
N GLU A 285 -8.84 -4.71 -2.61
CA GLU A 285 -8.95 -5.81 -1.62
C GLU A 285 -8.79 -5.32 -0.18
N GLY A 286 -7.91 -4.35 0.05
CA GLY A 286 -7.76 -3.74 1.36
C GLY A 286 -9.00 -2.96 1.77
N PHE A 287 -9.66 -2.30 0.82
CA PHE A 287 -10.94 -1.62 1.04
C PHE A 287 -12.05 -2.62 1.39
N ILE A 288 -12.15 -3.72 0.63
CA ILE A 288 -13.10 -4.82 0.92
C ILE A 288 -12.84 -5.38 2.33
N GLY A 289 -11.59 -5.72 2.62
CA GLY A 289 -11.22 -6.32 3.91
C GLY A 289 -11.59 -5.43 5.10
N ARG A 290 -11.33 -4.13 5.02
CA ARG A 290 -11.73 -3.17 6.05
C ARG A 290 -13.26 -3.07 6.18
N HIS A 291 -13.96 -2.99 5.07
CA HIS A 291 -15.42 -2.94 5.06
C HIS A 291 -16.04 -4.19 5.68
N MET A 292 -15.54 -5.38 5.32
CA MET A 292 -16.03 -6.66 5.85
C MET A 292 -15.72 -6.86 7.34
N SER A 293 -14.62 -6.32 7.82
CA SER A 293 -14.19 -6.45 9.22
C SER A 293 -14.69 -5.33 10.14
N GLY A 294 -15.35 -4.29 9.62
CA GLY A 294 -15.74 -3.10 10.36
C GLY A 294 -14.56 -2.30 10.92
N VAL A 295 -13.40 -2.40 10.26
CA VAL A 295 -12.19 -1.65 10.64
C VAL A 295 -12.14 -0.33 9.88
N ILE A 296 -11.99 0.77 10.60
CA ILE A 296 -11.92 2.11 10.03
C ILE A 296 -10.49 2.53 9.74
N LEU A 297 -10.33 3.35 8.71
CA LEU A 297 -9.07 3.95 8.31
C LEU A 297 -9.01 5.41 8.78
N SER A 298 -8.06 5.74 9.63
CA SER A 298 -7.85 7.12 10.10
C SER A 298 -6.64 7.81 9.47
N ASN A 299 -5.72 7.03 8.89
CA ASN A 299 -4.48 7.51 8.30
C ASN A 299 -3.92 6.51 7.27
N CYS A 300 -2.93 6.93 6.50
CA CYS A 300 -2.04 6.05 5.75
C CYS A 300 -0.79 5.69 6.59
N SER A 301 0.19 5.02 6.00
CA SER A 301 1.47 4.70 6.67
C SER A 301 2.39 5.93 6.86
N TYR A 302 1.90 7.16 6.73
CA TYR A 302 2.66 8.36 7.02
C TYR A 302 3.01 8.43 8.51
N GLY A 303 4.28 8.71 8.79
CA GLY A 303 4.82 8.65 10.15
C GLY A 303 5.52 7.34 10.49
N TYR A 304 5.57 6.36 9.58
CA TYR A 304 6.47 5.23 9.77
C TYR A 304 7.91 5.63 9.46
N PRO A 305 8.88 5.24 10.33
CA PRO A 305 10.27 5.59 10.11
C PRO A 305 10.80 4.96 8.82
N THR A 306 11.28 5.81 7.94
CA THR A 306 11.99 5.42 6.72
C THR A 306 13.39 5.95 6.80
N ILE A 307 14.39 5.07 6.78
CA ILE A 307 15.80 5.43 6.95
C ILE A 307 16.51 5.21 5.62
N ALA A 308 17.09 6.27 5.08
CA ALA A 308 17.89 6.19 3.86
C ALA A 308 19.29 5.61 4.13
N SER A 309 19.99 5.21 3.06
CA SER A 309 21.33 4.60 3.14
C SER A 309 22.38 5.46 3.83
N ASN A 310 22.25 6.77 3.78
CA ASN A 310 23.13 7.75 4.45
C ASN A 310 22.72 8.07 5.90
N GLY A 311 21.67 7.41 6.40
CA GLY A 311 21.17 7.60 7.75
C GLY A 311 20.11 8.69 7.91
N ASP A 312 19.74 9.40 6.84
CA ASP A 312 18.64 10.37 6.87
C ASP A 312 17.30 9.69 7.11
N VAL A 313 16.46 10.31 7.91
CA VAL A 313 15.15 9.78 8.30
C VAL A 313 14.04 10.58 7.64
N PHE A 314 13.07 9.85 7.10
CA PHE A 314 11.88 10.36 6.45
C PHE A 314 10.64 9.75 7.08
N MET A 315 9.48 10.38 6.86
CA MET A 315 8.19 9.91 7.41
C MET A 315 7.35 9.12 6.42
N CYS A 316 7.90 8.83 5.25
CA CYS A 316 7.22 8.09 4.21
C CYS A 316 8.24 7.31 3.37
N PRO A 317 7.89 6.10 2.91
CA PRO A 317 8.72 5.34 1.99
C PRO A 317 9.10 6.09 0.71
N ILE A 318 8.29 7.06 0.28
CA ILE A 318 8.58 7.88 -0.90
C ILE A 318 9.49 9.04 -0.47
N ILE A 319 10.76 8.73 -0.25
CA ILE A 319 11.76 9.67 0.28
C ILE A 319 11.97 10.90 -0.62
N SER A 320 11.81 10.75 -1.94
CA SER A 320 11.95 11.86 -2.89
C SER A 320 10.85 12.94 -2.76
N ALA A 321 9.74 12.61 -2.11
CA ALA A 321 8.59 13.51 -1.96
C ALA A 321 8.46 14.07 -0.53
N THR A 322 9.40 13.77 0.37
CA THR A 322 9.38 14.23 1.77
C THR A 322 10.74 14.81 2.17
N ASN A 323 10.73 15.63 3.22
CA ASN A 323 11.95 16.23 3.76
C ASN A 323 12.60 15.31 4.80
N VAL A 324 13.91 15.44 4.96
CA VAL A 324 14.66 14.84 6.06
C VAL A 324 14.18 15.45 7.39
N VAL A 325 13.81 14.60 8.32
CA VAL A 325 13.32 15.02 9.65
C VAL A 325 14.33 14.78 10.77
N ALA A 326 15.26 13.90 10.55
CA ALA A 326 16.34 13.56 11.48
C ALA A 326 17.46 12.81 10.73
N ASN A 327 18.57 12.53 11.42
CA ASN A 327 19.56 11.55 10.96
C ASN A 327 19.89 10.60 12.09
N ILE A 328 19.92 9.29 11.80
CA ILE A 328 20.08 8.23 12.81
C ILE A 328 21.43 8.30 13.55
N ARG A 329 22.45 8.90 12.94
CA ARG A 329 23.78 9.09 13.55
C ARG A 329 23.81 10.19 14.60
N THR A 330 22.87 11.14 14.53
CA THR A 330 22.81 12.30 15.44
C THR A 330 21.59 12.27 16.36
N THR A 331 20.56 11.51 15.99
CA THR A 331 19.29 11.44 16.73
C THR A 331 19.01 9.99 17.14
N PRO A 332 18.91 9.66 18.42
CA PRO A 332 18.58 8.31 18.87
C PRO A 332 17.24 7.82 18.32
N LEU A 333 17.13 6.51 18.02
CA LEU A 333 15.94 5.96 17.38
C LEU A 333 14.66 6.14 18.20
N ASN A 334 14.72 6.07 19.53
CA ASN A 334 13.56 6.34 20.38
C ASN A 334 13.00 7.76 20.15
N LYS A 335 13.89 8.75 19.97
CA LYS A 335 13.46 10.13 19.64
C LYS A 335 12.88 10.22 18.24
N ILE A 336 13.47 9.51 17.28
CA ILE A 336 12.93 9.38 15.92
C ILE A 336 11.52 8.78 15.98
N MET A 337 11.31 7.71 16.74
CA MET A 337 9.98 7.10 16.92
C MET A 337 8.97 8.05 17.54
N GLU A 338 9.37 8.86 18.53
CA GLU A 338 8.51 9.92 19.09
C GLU A 338 8.08 10.92 18.02
N ILE A 339 9.02 11.38 17.19
CA ILE A 339 8.77 12.31 16.08
C ILE A 339 7.80 11.68 15.06
N CYS A 340 8.06 10.44 14.68
CA CYS A 340 7.23 9.71 13.72
C CYS A 340 5.80 9.51 14.26
N ASN A 341 5.66 9.08 15.51
CA ASN A 341 4.36 8.92 16.16
C ASN A 341 3.59 10.25 16.28
N TYR A 342 4.29 11.32 16.62
CA TYR A 342 3.69 12.66 16.69
C TYR A 342 3.15 13.09 15.32
N ALA A 343 3.96 12.94 14.27
CA ALA A 343 3.55 13.27 12.90
C ALA A 343 2.39 12.38 12.40
N HIS A 344 2.42 11.09 12.74
CA HIS A 344 1.32 10.18 12.43
C HIS A 344 0.02 10.66 13.07
N ASN A 345 0.03 10.94 14.38
CA ASN A 345 -1.13 11.40 15.11
C ASN A 345 -1.68 12.73 14.56
N LEU A 346 -0.80 13.70 14.24
CA LEU A 346 -1.21 14.96 13.62
C LEU A 346 -1.86 14.77 12.26
N SER A 347 -1.46 13.75 11.52
CA SER A 347 -1.96 13.45 10.17
C SER A 347 -3.21 12.56 10.15
N GLU A 348 -3.76 12.16 11.30
CA GLU A 348 -5.04 11.46 11.34
C GLU A 348 -6.19 12.33 10.82
N THR A 349 -7.17 11.71 10.19
CA THR A 349 -8.31 12.43 9.57
C THR A 349 -9.08 13.34 10.53
N LYS A 350 -9.14 12.98 11.81
CA LYS A 350 -9.79 13.83 12.84
C LYS A 350 -9.09 15.17 13.05
N ASN A 351 -7.80 15.26 12.72
CA ASN A 351 -6.95 16.45 12.89
C ASN A 351 -6.72 17.21 11.57
N LEU A 352 -7.25 16.72 10.44
CA LEU A 352 -7.02 17.31 9.13
C LEU A 352 -8.25 18.06 8.64
N GLU A 353 -8.06 19.31 8.21
CA GLU A 353 -9.04 20.04 7.44
C GLU A 353 -8.92 19.75 5.94
N PRO A 354 -10.03 19.50 5.21
CA PRO A 354 -11.42 19.42 5.66
C PRO A 354 -11.87 18.00 6.04
N CYS A 355 -10.94 17.04 6.21
CA CYS A 355 -11.25 15.63 6.42
C CYS A 355 -12.06 15.39 7.70
N ASN A 356 -11.78 16.14 8.79
CA ASN A 356 -12.47 16.07 10.07
C ASN A 356 -13.99 16.28 9.97
N HIS A 357 -14.43 17.04 8.94
CA HIS A 357 -15.84 17.29 8.64
C HIS A 357 -16.40 16.46 7.48
N CYS A 358 -15.57 15.60 6.87
CA CYS A 358 -15.96 14.82 5.69
C CYS A 358 -16.74 13.56 6.09
N GLU A 359 -17.78 13.23 5.34
CA GLU A 359 -18.57 12.01 5.47
C GLU A 359 -17.74 10.74 5.19
N LEU A 360 -16.69 10.85 4.38
CA LEU A 360 -15.79 9.75 4.01
C LEU A 360 -14.56 9.62 4.90
N LYS A 361 -14.43 10.41 5.97
CA LYS A 361 -13.18 10.50 6.76
C LYS A 361 -12.65 9.14 7.25
N SER A 362 -13.54 8.28 7.71
CA SER A 362 -13.21 6.96 8.27
C SER A 362 -13.13 5.85 7.18
N ILE A 363 -13.51 6.16 5.97
CA ILE A 363 -13.50 5.26 4.81
C ILE A 363 -12.27 5.55 3.94
N CYS A 364 -12.10 6.81 3.54
CA CYS A 364 -10.97 7.30 2.75
C CYS A 364 -9.66 7.35 3.56
N GLY A 365 -9.74 7.54 4.89
CA GLY A 365 -8.57 7.72 5.75
C GLY A 365 -7.74 8.96 5.40
N GLY A 366 -8.30 9.92 4.66
CA GLY A 366 -7.60 11.12 4.21
C GLY A 366 -6.68 10.89 2.99
N ASP A 367 -6.64 9.68 2.44
CA ASP A 367 -5.84 9.29 1.28
C ASP A 367 -4.33 9.53 1.44
N CYS A 368 -3.55 9.53 0.36
CA CYS A 368 -2.09 9.69 0.42
C CYS A 368 -1.67 11.08 0.93
N ARG A 369 -0.89 11.13 2.01
CA ARG A 369 -0.42 12.39 2.61
C ARG A 369 0.51 13.17 1.69
N ILE A 370 1.22 12.49 0.80
CA ILE A 370 2.16 13.12 -0.14
C ILE A 370 1.43 13.71 -1.35
N CYS A 371 0.46 12.98 -1.90
CA CYS A 371 -0.25 13.40 -3.09
C CYS A 371 -1.20 14.58 -2.84
N TYR A 372 -1.77 14.67 -1.64
CA TYR A 372 -2.84 15.62 -1.33
C TYR A 372 -2.48 16.67 -0.29
N PHE A 373 -1.29 16.62 0.31
CA PHE A 373 -0.86 17.57 1.33
C PHE A 373 0.22 18.49 0.80
N ASN A 374 -0.02 19.80 0.91
CA ASN A 374 1.01 20.79 0.63
C ASN A 374 2.08 20.77 1.70
N ASP A 375 3.29 20.62 1.25
CA ASP A 375 4.54 21.00 1.91
C ASP A 375 4.58 20.79 3.43
N LEU A 376 4.97 19.59 3.83
CA LEU A 376 5.58 19.40 5.12
C LEU A 376 6.99 20.01 5.07
N LYS A 377 7.08 21.31 4.82
CA LYS A 377 8.33 22.03 5.01
C LYS A 377 8.63 22.05 6.49
N ARG A 378 9.75 21.48 6.83
CA ARG A 378 10.20 21.37 8.20
C ARG A 378 11.61 21.85 8.33
N ASP A 379 11.72 23.03 8.84
CA ASP A 379 12.98 23.55 9.32
C ASP A 379 13.15 23.22 10.82
N ASP A 380 12.07 22.80 11.49
CA ASP A 380 12.09 22.52 12.94
C ASP A 380 11.02 21.45 13.30
N ILE A 381 11.47 20.39 14.01
CA ILE A 381 10.62 19.28 14.46
C ILE A 381 9.62 19.73 15.53
N GLU A 382 9.96 20.73 16.33
CA GLU A 382 9.10 21.24 17.41
C GLU A 382 7.95 22.09 16.86
N ASN A 383 8.07 22.60 15.64
CA ASN A 383 7.06 23.42 14.97
C ASN A 383 6.27 22.65 13.90
N VAL A 384 6.18 21.32 14.02
CA VAL A 384 5.39 20.49 13.11
C VAL A 384 3.93 20.93 13.16
N THR A 385 3.50 21.66 12.14
CA THR A 385 2.09 21.90 11.91
C THR A 385 1.46 20.66 11.29
N ALA A 386 0.20 20.38 11.64
CA ALA A 386 -0.56 19.33 10.96
C ALA A 386 -0.53 19.56 9.45
N PRO A 387 -0.35 18.52 8.63
CA PRO A 387 -0.42 18.66 7.19
C PRO A 387 -1.80 19.20 6.82
N VAL A 388 -1.83 20.25 6.01
CA VAL A 388 -3.07 20.81 5.48
C VAL A 388 -3.35 20.12 4.15
N LYS A 389 -4.44 19.37 4.09
CA LYS A 389 -4.88 18.73 2.86
C LYS A 389 -5.22 19.80 1.82
N ARG A 390 -4.78 19.61 0.58
CA ARG A 390 -5.29 20.36 -0.57
C ARG A 390 -6.80 20.17 -0.65
N LYS A 391 -7.50 21.16 -1.20
CA LYS A 391 -8.96 21.10 -1.40
C LYS A 391 -9.33 19.77 -2.05
N CYS A 392 -10.02 18.92 -1.29
CA CYS A 392 -10.54 17.67 -1.78
C CYS A 392 -11.62 17.97 -2.84
N SER A 393 -11.40 17.56 -4.09
CA SER A 393 -12.37 17.77 -5.15
C SER A 393 -13.55 16.79 -5.02
N GLN A 394 -14.67 17.11 -5.65
CA GLN A 394 -15.80 16.19 -5.73
C GLN A 394 -15.43 14.90 -6.47
N ASP A 395 -14.50 14.97 -7.43
CA ASP A 395 -14.05 13.80 -8.19
C ASP A 395 -13.35 12.77 -7.30
N VAL A 396 -12.54 13.21 -6.33
CA VAL A 396 -11.96 12.29 -5.33
C VAL A 396 -13.04 11.59 -4.52
N LYS A 397 -14.08 12.31 -4.10
CA LYS A 397 -15.22 11.70 -3.39
C LYS A 397 -15.98 10.72 -4.27
N ASN A 398 -16.23 11.09 -5.53
CA ASN A 398 -16.93 10.25 -6.48
C ASN A 398 -16.19 8.92 -6.71
N LYS A 399 -14.86 8.92 -6.80
CA LYS A 399 -14.06 7.69 -6.89
C LYS A 399 -14.32 6.75 -5.69
N PHE A 400 -14.45 7.29 -4.48
CA PHE A 400 -14.80 6.47 -3.32
C PHE A 400 -16.25 5.96 -3.34
N TYR A 401 -17.20 6.77 -3.79
CA TYR A 401 -18.58 6.31 -3.96
C TYR A 401 -18.70 5.21 -5.01
N GLU A 402 -18.00 5.34 -6.13
CA GLU A 402 -17.91 4.30 -7.16
C GLU A 402 -17.29 3.01 -6.59
N LEU A 403 -16.18 3.14 -5.84
CA LEU A 403 -15.55 2.00 -5.18
C LEU A 403 -16.49 1.30 -4.19
N MET A 404 -17.30 2.05 -3.44
CA MET A 404 -18.33 1.50 -2.54
C MET A 404 -19.39 0.73 -3.32
N ILE A 405 -19.91 1.29 -4.42
CA ILE A 405 -20.90 0.65 -5.28
C ILE A 405 -20.31 -0.62 -5.91
N ASN A 406 -19.13 -0.54 -6.49
CA ASN A 406 -18.45 -1.69 -7.11
C ASN A 406 -18.22 -2.80 -6.09
N THR A 407 -17.73 -2.46 -4.90
CA THR A 407 -17.51 -3.41 -3.81
C THR A 407 -18.80 -4.12 -3.41
N ASN A 408 -19.91 -3.37 -3.30
CA ASN A 408 -21.22 -3.96 -2.99
C ASN A 408 -21.67 -4.95 -4.08
N THR A 409 -21.51 -4.57 -5.35
CA THR A 409 -21.87 -5.43 -6.49
C THR A 409 -21.03 -6.72 -6.51
N GLU A 410 -19.70 -6.62 -6.33
CA GLU A 410 -18.81 -7.79 -6.40
C GLU A 410 -18.94 -8.76 -5.19
N ILE A 411 -19.41 -8.26 -4.05
CA ILE A 411 -19.57 -9.10 -2.84
C ILE A 411 -20.94 -9.77 -2.79
N PHE A 412 -21.99 -9.14 -3.35
CA PHE A 412 -23.39 -9.56 -3.11
C PHE A 412 -24.15 -9.96 -4.35
N HIS A 413 -23.59 -9.77 -5.53
CA HIS A 413 -24.19 -10.14 -6.83
C HIS A 413 -23.28 -11.07 -7.63
#